data_16abf05e25792c681bf5189b5db996b2
#
_entry.id   16abf05e25792c681bf5189b5db996b2
#
_cell.length_a   1.000
_cell.length_b   1.000
_cell.length_c   1.000
_cell.angle_alpha   90.00
_cell.angle_beta   90.00
_cell.angle_gamma   90.00
#
_symmetry.space_group_name_H-M   'P 1'
#
loop_
_entity.id
_entity.type
_entity.pdbx_description
1 polymer ?
#
loop_
_entity_poly.entity_id
_entity_poly.type
_entity_poly.pdbx_seq_one_letter_code
_entity_poly.pdbx_strand_id
1 'polypeptide(L)'
;GARDDVQYYRSLYNVDQVEVLRGPNALLFGRGGTGGIINRVTKKAQIGEQFGSFDIGADDFGAFDFAADYNTSTGDNTALRFNVHSDSLENHRDMYDGDRIGFNPTVKIQMSEATTLDLSYEYADHERFIDRGIPTANGKPVEALKDVVFGTSDINITTLEADIFRGILT
;
A
#
# COMPACT_ATOMS: atom_id res chain seq x y z
N GLY A 1 -8.70 -9.00 -10.84
CA GLY A 1 -7.86 -8.71 -9.70
C GLY A 1 -8.02 -9.78 -8.61
N ALA A 2 -7.03 -9.89 -7.74
CA ALA A 2 -7.13 -10.74 -6.57
C ALA A 2 -8.01 -10.05 -5.50
N ARG A 3 -8.87 -10.81 -4.85
CA ARG A 3 -9.65 -10.31 -3.71
C ARG A 3 -8.75 -10.23 -2.48
N ASP A 4 -8.87 -9.16 -1.74
CA ASP A 4 -8.15 -8.92 -0.51
C ASP A 4 -9.15 -8.69 0.63
N ASP A 5 -9.31 -9.70 1.48
CA ASP A 5 -10.29 -9.71 2.57
C ASP A 5 -9.67 -9.35 3.93
N VAL A 6 -8.36 -9.18 3.99
CA VAL A 6 -7.65 -8.86 5.22
C VAL A 6 -7.65 -7.35 5.45
N GLN A 7 -8.14 -6.93 6.61
CA GLN A 7 -8.15 -5.51 7.01
C GLN A 7 -6.79 -5.12 7.58
N TYR A 8 -5.90 -4.64 6.74
CA TYR A 8 -4.64 -4.03 7.15
C TYR A 8 -4.38 -2.72 6.40
N TYR A 9 -3.46 -1.94 6.90
CA TYR A 9 -3.08 -0.69 6.27
C TYR A 9 -2.25 -0.99 5.01
N ARG A 10 -2.67 -0.48 3.86
CA ARG A 10 -1.98 -0.67 2.59
C ARG A 10 -1.38 0.63 2.13
N SER A 11 -0.07 0.63 1.91
CA SER A 11 0.62 1.73 1.26
C SER A 11 0.20 1.83 -0.22
N LEU A 12 0.23 3.04 -0.76
CA LEU A 12 -0.21 3.32 -2.13
C LEU A 12 0.94 3.52 -3.13
N TYR A 13 2.18 3.30 -2.71
CA TYR A 13 3.37 3.51 -3.54
C TYR A 13 3.38 2.73 -4.86
N ASN A 14 2.78 1.52 -4.86
CA ASN A 14 2.69 0.63 -6.00
C ASN A 14 1.33 0.67 -6.72
N VAL A 15 0.51 1.69 -6.43
CA VAL A 15 -0.83 1.85 -6.99
C VAL A 15 -0.82 2.89 -8.10
N ASP A 16 -1.37 2.52 -9.23
CA ASP A 16 -1.57 3.40 -10.39
C ASP A 16 -2.84 4.23 -10.22
N GLN A 17 -3.94 3.56 -9.82
CA GLN A 17 -5.21 4.21 -9.52
C GLN A 17 -6.04 3.46 -8.49
N VAL A 18 -6.91 4.19 -7.80
CA VAL A 18 -7.93 3.64 -6.91
C VAL A 18 -9.31 3.97 -7.50
N GLU A 19 -10.09 2.94 -7.76
CA GLU A 19 -11.44 3.06 -8.30
C GLU A 19 -12.48 2.77 -7.21
N VAL A 20 -13.43 3.67 -7.03
CA VAL A 20 -14.57 3.49 -6.14
C VAL A 20 -15.81 3.19 -6.96
N LEU A 21 -16.20 1.92 -7.00
CA LEU A 21 -17.35 1.43 -7.74
C LEU A 21 -18.55 1.29 -6.79
N ARG A 22 -19.58 2.08 -6.98
CA ARG A 22 -20.79 2.07 -6.16
C ARG A 22 -21.87 1.17 -6.76
N GLY A 23 -22.63 0.51 -5.89
CA GLY A 23 -23.75 -0.35 -6.31
C GLY A 23 -23.35 -1.81 -6.55
N PRO A 24 -24.24 -2.64 -7.12
CA PRO A 24 -24.08 -4.08 -7.21
C PRO A 24 -23.15 -4.50 -8.37
N ASN A 25 -21.87 -4.21 -8.24
CA ASN A 25 -20.83 -4.58 -9.21
C ASN A 25 -20.25 -6.00 -8.99
N ALA A 26 -20.94 -6.82 -8.19
CA ALA A 26 -20.50 -8.17 -7.83
C ALA A 26 -20.31 -9.12 -9.01
N LEU A 27 -20.96 -8.87 -10.14
CA LEU A 27 -20.79 -9.65 -11.37
C LEU A 27 -19.36 -9.59 -11.95
N LEU A 28 -18.69 -8.45 -11.78
CA LEU A 28 -17.34 -8.24 -12.28
C LEU A 28 -16.25 -8.60 -11.26
N PHE A 29 -16.54 -8.46 -9.96
CA PHE A 29 -15.54 -8.53 -8.89
C PHE A 29 -15.82 -9.64 -7.85
N GLY A 30 -16.85 -10.45 -8.03
CA GLY A 30 -17.19 -11.58 -7.17
C GLY A 30 -18.08 -11.22 -5.98
N ARG A 31 -18.25 -12.16 -5.02
CA ARG A 31 -19.15 -12.03 -3.88
C ARG A 31 -18.70 -10.94 -2.90
N GLY A 32 -19.65 -10.26 -2.26
CA GLY A 32 -19.39 -9.33 -1.15
C GLY A 32 -19.49 -7.85 -1.50
N GLY A 33 -19.62 -7.49 -2.78
CA GLY A 33 -19.70 -6.11 -3.25
C GLY A 33 -21.11 -5.54 -3.38
N THR A 34 -22.06 -5.86 -2.46
CA THR A 34 -23.46 -5.39 -2.57
C THR A 34 -23.60 -3.86 -2.47
N GLY A 35 -22.76 -3.21 -1.68
CA GLY A 35 -22.74 -1.74 -1.51
C GLY A 35 -21.76 -1.03 -2.43
N GLY A 36 -20.79 -1.76 -2.97
CA GLY A 36 -19.72 -1.22 -3.80
C GLY A 36 -18.38 -1.89 -3.54
N ILE A 37 -17.38 -1.48 -4.30
CA ILE A 37 -16.02 -2.06 -4.27
C ILE A 37 -15.01 -0.92 -4.37
N ILE A 38 -13.93 -1.05 -3.63
CA ILE A 38 -12.70 -0.26 -3.84
C ILE A 38 -11.71 -1.17 -4.58
N ASN A 39 -11.42 -0.81 -5.82
CA ASN A 39 -10.44 -1.52 -6.64
C ASN A 39 -9.12 -0.77 -6.65
N ARG A 40 -8.04 -1.45 -6.30
CA ARG A 40 -6.66 -0.95 -6.40
C ARG A 40 -6.03 -1.51 -7.67
N VAL A 41 -5.72 -0.66 -8.61
CA VAL A 41 -4.98 -1.02 -9.83
C VAL A 41 -3.50 -0.82 -9.53
N THR A 42 -2.75 -1.90 -9.48
CA THR A 42 -1.30 -1.84 -9.23
C THR A 42 -0.54 -1.45 -10.50
N LYS A 43 0.55 -0.72 -10.30
CA LYS A 43 1.48 -0.34 -11.36
C LYS A 43 2.02 -1.59 -12.06
N LYS A 44 2.13 -1.53 -13.39
CA LYS A 44 2.66 -2.59 -14.24
C LYS A 44 3.86 -2.09 -15.03
N ALA A 45 4.77 -2.99 -15.38
CA ALA A 45 5.86 -2.68 -16.31
C ALA A 45 5.32 -2.28 -17.69
N GLN A 46 5.98 -1.34 -18.36
CA GLN A 46 5.57 -0.76 -19.65
C GLN A 46 6.69 -0.98 -20.67
N ILE A 47 6.39 -1.76 -21.72
CA ILE A 47 7.32 -2.05 -22.81
C ILE A 47 7.49 -0.79 -23.67
N GLY A 48 8.74 -0.50 -24.09
CA GLY A 48 9.07 0.66 -24.89
C GLY A 48 9.26 1.95 -24.11
N GLU A 49 9.01 1.93 -22.80
CA GLU A 49 9.11 3.12 -21.94
C GLU A 49 10.27 3.02 -20.97
N GLN A 50 10.92 4.17 -20.73
CA GLN A 50 11.93 4.34 -19.67
C GLN A 50 11.62 5.60 -18.88
N PHE A 51 11.33 5.46 -17.61
CA PHE A 51 11.06 6.58 -16.70
C PHE A 51 11.40 6.20 -15.27
N GLY A 52 11.52 7.22 -14.44
CA GLY A 52 11.69 7.05 -13.02
C GLY A 52 11.22 8.28 -12.26
N SER A 53 10.77 8.06 -11.04
CA SER A 53 10.44 9.11 -10.08
C SER A 53 10.84 8.67 -8.68
N PHE A 54 11.00 9.64 -7.80
CA PHE A 54 11.13 9.43 -6.38
C PHE A 54 10.40 10.55 -5.64
N ASP A 55 9.87 10.22 -4.49
CA ASP A 55 9.19 11.11 -3.58
C ASP A 55 9.88 11.01 -2.22
N ILE A 56 10.07 12.16 -1.56
CA ILE A 56 10.64 12.26 -0.21
C ILE A 56 9.76 13.22 0.57
N GLY A 57 9.32 12.78 1.74
CA GLY A 57 8.58 13.59 2.69
C GLY A 57 9.24 13.57 4.05
N ALA A 58 9.09 14.66 4.79
CA ALA A 58 9.46 14.77 6.18
C ALA A 58 8.56 15.81 6.86
N ASP A 59 8.30 15.63 8.14
CA ASP A 59 7.55 16.57 8.95
C ASP A 59 8.33 17.02 10.20
N ASP A 60 7.75 17.93 10.96
CA ASP A 60 8.35 18.49 12.17
C ASP A 60 8.21 17.60 13.42
N PHE A 61 7.52 16.48 13.30
CA PHE A 61 7.43 15.47 14.35
C PHE A 61 8.51 14.38 14.25
N GLY A 62 9.26 14.35 13.14
CA GLY A 62 10.32 13.37 12.90
C GLY A 62 9.95 12.28 11.90
N ALA A 63 8.71 12.25 11.40
CA ALA A 63 8.32 11.31 10.37
C ALA A 63 9.09 11.58 9.07
N PHE A 64 9.44 10.49 8.40
CA PHE A 64 10.14 10.53 7.13
C PHE A 64 9.55 9.48 6.19
N ASP A 65 9.34 9.85 4.94
CA ASP A 65 8.92 8.93 3.90
C ASP A 65 9.78 9.03 2.64
N PHE A 66 9.99 7.89 2.03
CA PHE A 66 10.66 7.75 0.76
C PHE A 66 9.89 6.77 -0.12
N ALA A 67 9.66 7.13 -1.37
CA ALA A 67 9.18 6.20 -2.39
C ALA A 67 9.94 6.38 -3.69
N ALA A 68 10.12 5.28 -4.45
CA ALA A 68 10.72 5.33 -5.78
C ALA A 68 9.98 4.38 -6.73
N ASP A 69 9.92 4.79 -7.99
CA ASP A 69 9.33 4.06 -9.10
C ASP A 69 10.28 4.14 -10.30
N TYR A 70 10.64 3.01 -10.87
CA TYR A 70 11.53 2.96 -12.03
C TYR A 70 11.07 1.89 -13.01
N ASN A 71 10.89 2.28 -14.27
CA ASN A 71 10.52 1.41 -15.38
C ASN A 71 11.60 1.41 -16.45
N THR A 72 11.93 0.23 -16.96
CA THR A 72 12.86 0.08 -18.08
C THR A 72 12.49 -1.09 -18.95
N SER A 73 12.65 -0.94 -20.27
CA SER A 73 12.58 -2.04 -21.22
C SER A 73 13.94 -2.72 -21.33
N THR A 74 13.95 -4.06 -21.28
CA THR A 74 15.14 -4.87 -21.43
C THR A 74 15.25 -5.49 -22.84
N GLY A 75 14.43 -5.00 -23.77
CA GLY A 75 14.33 -5.42 -25.16
C GLY A 75 12.99 -4.98 -25.74
N ASP A 76 12.70 -5.45 -26.96
CA ASP A 76 11.48 -5.06 -27.67
C ASP A 76 10.21 -5.66 -27.05
N ASN A 77 10.34 -6.78 -26.34
CA ASN A 77 9.22 -7.58 -25.86
C ASN A 77 9.17 -7.71 -24.32
N THR A 78 10.09 -7.08 -23.59
CA THR A 78 10.17 -7.26 -22.14
C THR A 78 10.42 -5.94 -21.43
N ALA A 79 9.72 -5.71 -20.34
CA ALA A 79 9.95 -4.58 -19.45
C ALA A 79 9.94 -5.02 -17.98
N LEU A 80 10.68 -4.24 -17.17
CA LEU A 80 10.76 -4.37 -15.74
C LEU A 80 10.33 -3.04 -15.10
N ARG A 81 9.62 -3.11 -13.99
CA ARG A 81 9.33 -1.93 -13.17
C ARG A 81 9.52 -2.28 -11.71
N PHE A 82 10.13 -1.39 -10.99
CA PHE A 82 10.44 -1.52 -9.57
C PHE A 82 9.76 -0.38 -8.81
N ASN A 83 8.99 -0.74 -7.80
CA ASN A 83 8.43 0.20 -6.86
C ASN A 83 8.93 -0.16 -5.46
N VAL A 84 9.38 0.82 -4.71
CA VAL A 84 9.85 0.67 -3.33
C VAL A 84 9.36 1.83 -2.49
N HIS A 85 9.09 1.58 -1.22
CA HIS A 85 8.87 2.63 -0.24
C HIS A 85 9.44 2.25 1.12
N SER A 86 9.76 3.27 1.92
CA SER A 86 10.13 3.15 3.32
C SER A 86 9.61 4.38 4.06
N ASP A 87 8.85 4.16 5.13
CA ASP A 87 8.30 5.22 5.96
C ASP A 87 8.73 5.00 7.41
N SER A 88 9.15 6.04 8.09
CA SER A 88 9.25 6.12 9.54
C SER A 88 8.11 6.99 10.06
N LEU A 89 7.26 6.43 10.91
CA LEU A 89 6.01 7.04 11.35
C LEU A 89 6.20 7.71 12.70
N GLU A 90 5.96 9.00 12.74
CA GLU A 90 5.95 9.82 13.97
C GLU A 90 4.75 10.76 13.93
N ASN A 91 4.31 11.28 15.06
CA ASN A 91 3.31 12.36 15.11
C ASN A 91 3.38 13.11 16.47
N HIS A 92 2.44 14.01 16.70
CA HIS A 92 2.36 14.82 17.92
C HIS A 92 2.05 14.03 19.22
N ARG A 93 1.77 12.74 19.13
CA ARG A 93 1.44 11.87 20.27
C ARG A 93 2.69 11.14 20.74
N ASP A 94 2.99 11.22 22.04
CA ASP A 94 4.08 10.46 22.65
C ASP A 94 3.90 8.95 22.39
N MET A 95 5.00 8.22 22.19
CA MET A 95 5.06 6.78 21.91
C MET A 95 4.46 6.36 20.55
N TYR A 96 3.97 7.27 19.72
CA TYR A 96 3.51 6.90 18.37
C TYR A 96 4.71 6.86 17.45
N ASP A 97 5.11 5.65 17.14
CA ASP A 97 6.20 5.33 16.21
C ASP A 97 5.83 4.12 15.35
N GLY A 98 6.60 3.88 14.32
CA GLY A 98 6.48 2.69 13.48
C GLY A 98 7.25 2.83 12.19
N ASP A 99 7.49 1.69 11.57
CA ASP A 99 8.19 1.59 10.32
C ASP A 99 7.34 0.82 9.30
N ARG A 100 7.45 1.21 8.04
CA ARG A 100 6.86 0.49 6.92
C ARG A 100 7.87 0.39 5.79
N ILE A 101 8.00 -0.80 5.25
CA ILE A 101 8.78 -1.03 4.03
C ILE A 101 7.93 -1.81 3.04
N GLY A 102 8.10 -1.50 1.77
CA GLY A 102 7.46 -2.24 0.69
C GLY A 102 8.31 -2.27 -0.56
N PHE A 103 8.24 -3.39 -1.26
CA PHE A 103 8.93 -3.61 -2.52
C PHE A 103 8.03 -4.36 -3.49
N ASN A 104 7.87 -3.83 -4.70
CA ASN A 104 6.99 -4.43 -5.71
C ASN A 104 7.67 -4.43 -7.10
N PRO A 105 8.47 -5.44 -7.43
CA PRO A 105 8.94 -5.68 -8.79
C PRO A 105 7.82 -6.23 -9.67
N THR A 106 7.77 -5.76 -10.90
CA THR A 106 6.85 -6.25 -11.92
C THR A 106 7.61 -6.52 -13.22
N VAL A 107 7.17 -7.53 -13.95
CA VAL A 107 7.71 -7.92 -15.25
C VAL A 107 6.56 -8.04 -16.24
N LYS A 108 6.74 -7.46 -17.41
CA LYS A 108 5.85 -7.68 -18.54
C LYS A 108 6.63 -8.34 -19.68
N ILE A 109 6.07 -9.40 -20.25
CA ILE A 109 6.64 -10.14 -21.38
C ILE A 109 5.58 -10.25 -22.48
N GLN A 110 5.84 -9.66 -23.63
CA GLN A 110 5.05 -9.87 -24.86
C GLN A 110 5.50 -11.17 -25.50
N MET A 111 4.75 -12.24 -25.29
CA MET A 111 5.09 -13.59 -25.77
C MET A 111 4.76 -13.76 -27.26
N SER A 112 3.71 -13.08 -27.74
CA SER A 112 3.31 -13.02 -29.15
C SER A 112 2.51 -11.72 -29.39
N GLU A 113 2.07 -11.46 -30.61
CA GLU A 113 1.22 -10.32 -30.96
C GLU A 113 -0.10 -10.30 -30.14
N ALA A 114 -0.59 -11.49 -29.75
CA ALA A 114 -1.86 -11.65 -29.05
C ALA A 114 -1.73 -12.08 -27.59
N THR A 115 -0.50 -12.31 -27.07
CA THR A 115 -0.33 -12.90 -25.74
C THR A 115 0.69 -12.12 -24.92
N THR A 116 0.28 -11.65 -23.76
CA THR A 116 1.12 -10.94 -22.80
C THR A 116 1.10 -11.64 -21.45
N LEU A 117 2.26 -11.77 -20.81
CA LEU A 117 2.41 -12.25 -19.44
C LEU A 117 2.85 -11.08 -18.55
N ASP A 118 2.02 -10.74 -17.56
CA ASP A 118 2.34 -9.82 -16.46
C ASP A 118 2.63 -10.64 -15.19
N LEU A 119 3.82 -10.47 -14.61
CA LEU A 119 4.19 -11.03 -13.31
C LEU A 119 4.44 -9.92 -12.31
N SER A 120 4.04 -10.11 -11.08
CA SER A 120 4.37 -9.19 -9.98
C SER A 120 4.59 -9.94 -8.68
N TYR A 121 5.49 -9.41 -7.88
CA TYR A 121 5.69 -9.77 -6.50
C TYR A 121 5.52 -8.52 -5.64
N GLU A 122 4.86 -8.62 -4.50
CA GLU A 122 4.70 -7.54 -3.53
C GLU A 122 5.12 -8.06 -2.16
N TYR A 123 6.12 -7.43 -1.59
CA TYR A 123 6.53 -7.57 -0.20
C TYR A 123 6.09 -6.35 0.59
N ALA A 124 5.55 -6.56 1.76
CA ALA A 124 5.20 -5.52 2.70
C ALA A 124 5.53 -5.98 4.13
N ASP A 125 6.24 -5.14 4.85
CA ASP A 125 6.52 -5.31 6.28
C ASP A 125 6.20 -4.00 6.98
N HIS A 126 5.32 -4.07 7.97
CA HIS A 126 4.83 -2.91 8.71
C HIS A 126 4.82 -3.22 10.20
N GLU A 127 5.42 -2.35 10.98
CA GLU A 127 5.28 -2.32 12.43
C GLU A 127 4.85 -0.92 12.87
N ARG A 128 3.93 -0.83 13.81
CA ARG A 128 3.54 0.46 14.38
C ARG A 128 2.91 0.32 15.75
N PHE A 129 3.06 1.36 16.55
CA PHE A 129 2.30 1.54 17.77
C PHE A 129 0.81 1.78 17.50
N ILE A 130 -0.06 1.15 18.28
CA ILE A 130 -1.51 1.35 18.20
C ILE A 130 -1.93 2.38 19.24
N ASP A 131 -2.04 3.63 18.85
CA ASP A 131 -2.72 4.65 19.64
C ASP A 131 -4.23 4.61 19.40
N ARG A 132 -4.99 4.32 20.42
CA ARG A 132 -6.46 4.30 20.35
C ARG A 132 -7.10 5.66 20.68
N GLY A 133 -6.26 6.69 20.89
CA GLY A 133 -6.71 8.02 21.26
C GLY A 133 -7.20 8.10 22.71
N ILE A 134 -7.97 9.16 23.00
CA ILE A 134 -8.50 9.45 24.32
C ILE A 134 -9.97 9.00 24.46
N PRO A 135 -10.42 8.67 25.70
CA PRO A 135 -11.81 8.30 25.93
C PRO A 135 -12.77 9.46 25.69
N THR A 136 -14.03 9.11 25.44
CA THR A 136 -15.12 10.08 25.29
C THR A 136 -16.08 10.01 26.49
N ALA A 137 -16.59 11.16 26.89
CA ALA A 137 -17.67 11.27 27.86
C ALA A 137 -18.79 12.15 27.30
N ASN A 138 -20.04 11.72 27.41
CA ASN A 138 -21.20 12.43 26.88
C ASN A 138 -21.08 12.80 25.37
N GLY A 139 -20.47 11.90 24.57
CA GLY A 139 -20.28 12.11 23.14
C GLY A 139 -19.18 13.12 22.75
N LYS A 140 -18.35 13.54 23.70
CA LYS A 140 -17.22 14.46 23.44
C LYS A 140 -15.93 13.87 23.98
N PRO A 141 -14.76 14.17 23.35
CA PRO A 141 -13.45 13.82 23.88
C PRO A 141 -13.24 14.41 25.28
N VAL A 142 -12.58 13.67 26.14
CA VAL A 142 -12.20 14.17 27.47
C VAL A 142 -10.90 14.97 27.31
N GLU A 143 -11.02 16.28 27.06
CA GLU A 143 -9.90 17.20 26.79
C GLU A 143 -8.80 17.19 27.86
N ALA A 144 -9.15 16.91 29.10
CA ALA A 144 -8.17 16.79 30.19
C ALA A 144 -7.17 15.63 30.01
N LEU A 145 -7.47 14.72 29.08
CA LEU A 145 -6.66 13.53 28.77
C LEU A 145 -6.00 13.62 27.38
N LYS A 146 -6.04 14.77 26.73
CA LYS A 146 -5.56 14.94 25.35
C LYS A 146 -4.10 14.53 25.14
N ASP A 147 -3.25 14.70 26.16
CA ASP A 147 -1.83 14.39 26.12
C ASP A 147 -1.49 13.02 26.76
N VAL A 148 -2.53 12.24 27.16
CA VAL A 148 -2.34 10.93 27.78
C VAL A 148 -2.38 9.83 26.72
N VAL A 149 -1.32 9.01 26.67
CA VAL A 149 -1.29 7.79 25.86
C VAL A 149 -1.76 6.60 26.71
N PHE A 150 -2.77 5.88 26.21
CA PHE A 150 -3.32 4.69 26.85
C PHE A 150 -2.70 3.44 26.24
N GLY A 151 -1.55 3.04 26.76
CA GLY A 151 -0.81 1.87 26.30
C GLY A 151 0.66 1.94 26.67
N THR A 152 1.40 0.93 26.25
CA THR A 152 2.86 0.87 26.38
C THR A 152 3.45 0.43 25.05
N SER A 153 4.65 0.91 24.73
CA SER A 153 5.38 0.57 23.50
C SER A 153 5.63 -0.93 23.33
N ASP A 154 5.64 -1.69 24.43
CA ASP A 154 5.95 -3.11 24.43
C ASP A 154 4.73 -4.00 24.07
N ILE A 155 3.51 -3.49 24.26
CA ILE A 155 2.27 -4.28 24.15
C ILE A 155 1.36 -3.80 23.03
N ASN A 156 1.36 -2.49 22.80
CA ASN A 156 0.46 -1.88 21.81
C ASN A 156 1.09 -1.81 20.41
N ILE A 157 1.72 -2.88 19.97
CA ILE A 157 2.31 -2.98 18.64
C ILE A 157 1.39 -3.79 17.73
N THR A 158 1.29 -3.38 16.48
CA THR A 158 0.74 -4.20 15.39
C THR A 158 1.80 -4.40 14.33
N THR A 159 1.94 -5.65 13.89
CA THR A 159 2.86 -6.04 12.83
C THR A 159 2.08 -6.66 11.67
N LEU A 160 2.57 -6.46 10.48
CA LEU A 160 2.11 -7.11 9.28
C LEU A 160 3.31 -7.48 8.42
N GLU A 161 3.39 -8.73 8.03
CA GLU A 161 4.28 -9.18 6.96
C GLU A 161 3.44 -9.86 5.87
N ALA A 162 3.66 -9.50 4.62
CA ALA A 162 2.90 -10.05 3.50
C ALA A 162 3.78 -10.25 2.26
N ASP A 163 3.61 -11.43 1.66
CA ASP A 163 4.19 -11.83 0.38
C ASP A 163 3.08 -12.15 -0.61
N ILE A 164 3.01 -11.42 -1.72
CA ILE A 164 1.94 -11.60 -2.69
C ILE A 164 2.53 -11.78 -4.09
N PHE A 165 2.31 -12.96 -4.67
CA PHE A 165 2.67 -13.24 -6.06
C PHE A 165 1.44 -13.19 -6.96
N ARG A 166 1.56 -12.55 -8.11
CA ARG A 166 0.51 -12.51 -9.13
C ARG A 166 1.08 -12.80 -10.51
N GLY A 167 0.33 -13.59 -11.28
CA GLY A 167 0.59 -13.82 -12.71
C GLY A 167 -0.70 -13.63 -13.47
N ILE A 168 -0.66 -12.86 -14.57
CA ILE A 168 -1.80 -12.60 -15.44
C ILE A 168 -1.35 -12.89 -16.86
N LEU A 169 -2.01 -13.82 -17.51
CA LEU A 169 -1.86 -14.10 -18.94
C LEU A 169 -3.07 -13.51 -19.67
N THR A 170 -2.81 -12.70 -20.67
CA THR A 170 -3.85 -12.03 -21.47
C THR A 170 -3.64 -12.31 -22.93
#